data_486543845f6a2ea596083d5628f6e372
#
_entry.id   486543845f6a2ea596083d5628f6e372
#
_cell.length_a   1.000
_cell.length_b   1.000
_cell.length_c   1.000
_cell.angle_alpha   90.00
_cell.angle_beta   90.00
_cell.angle_gamma   90.00
#
_symmetry.space_group_name_H-M   'P 1'
#
loop_
_entity.id
_entity.type
_entity.pdbx_description
1 polymer ?
#
loop_
_entity_poly.entity_id
_entity_poly.type
_entity_poly.pdbx_seq_one_letter_code
_entity_poly.pdbx_strand_id
1 'polypeptide(L)'
;LKPLSSNINFTHAFNPNPKPTRQHQQPNYGPCVKALSLDFSGSFFEGGFGGLDEDPPSTPPSGLAVEDKPEPQCPPGLRKYETMAVLRPDMTEDERLTLTQKYEELLVAGGAMYVEVFNRGVIPLAYSIKKKNKAGETNTYLDGIYLLFTYFTKPESISALEATLQTDDDVIRSTSFKIRKRKY
;
A
#
# COMPACT_ATOMS: atom_id res chain seq x y z
N LEU A 1 -72.24 -20.61 -13.69
CA LEU A 1 -71.09 -20.81 -12.81
C LEU A 1 -70.27 -19.52 -12.74
N LYS A 2 -70.44 -18.79 -11.59
CA LYS A 2 -69.69 -17.56 -11.30
C LYS A 2 -68.49 -17.92 -10.48
N PRO A 3 -67.28 -17.30 -10.69
CA PRO A 3 -66.16 -17.42 -9.79
C PRO A 3 -66.26 -16.41 -8.64
N LEU A 4 -65.99 -16.90 -7.44
CA LEU A 4 -65.90 -16.17 -6.19
C LEU A 4 -64.63 -15.31 -6.16
N SER A 5 -64.79 -14.00 -5.96
CA SER A 5 -63.73 -13.05 -5.68
C SER A 5 -63.46 -13.07 -4.18
N SER A 6 -62.30 -13.43 -3.75
CA SER A 6 -61.81 -13.30 -2.37
C SER A 6 -60.89 -12.09 -2.26
N ASN A 7 -61.38 -10.99 -1.70
CA ASN A 7 -60.62 -9.81 -1.25
C ASN A 7 -59.88 -10.19 0.04
N ILE A 8 -58.57 -10.20 0.00
CA ILE A 8 -57.72 -10.26 1.20
C ILE A 8 -57.22 -8.84 1.45
N ASN A 9 -57.80 -8.19 2.42
CA ASN A 9 -57.31 -6.91 2.96
C ASN A 9 -56.10 -7.19 3.87
N PHE A 10 -54.90 -6.81 3.44
CA PHE A 10 -53.69 -6.82 4.27
C PHE A 10 -53.59 -5.45 4.97
N THR A 11 -53.99 -5.39 6.24
CA THR A 11 -53.74 -4.21 7.08
C THR A 11 -52.30 -4.25 7.58
N HIS A 12 -51.45 -3.40 7.02
CA HIS A 12 -50.10 -3.17 7.53
C HIS A 12 -50.19 -2.36 8.85
N ALA A 13 -49.87 -3.03 9.97
CA ALA A 13 -49.65 -2.34 11.23
C ALA A 13 -48.33 -1.57 11.18
N PHE A 14 -48.43 -0.25 11.18
CA PHE A 14 -47.30 0.66 11.29
C PHE A 14 -46.82 0.68 12.76
N ASN A 15 -45.62 0.25 13.02
CA ASN A 15 -44.98 0.32 14.34
C ASN A 15 -43.97 1.49 14.35
N PRO A 16 -44.29 2.63 14.96
CA PRO A 16 -43.39 3.77 15.06
C PRO A 16 -42.67 3.74 16.41
N ASN A 17 -41.49 3.11 16.49
CA ASN A 17 -40.44 3.58 17.41
C ASN A 17 -39.17 2.74 17.32
N PRO A 18 -38.15 3.12 16.57
CA PRO A 18 -36.80 2.63 16.80
C PRO A 18 -36.17 3.44 17.95
N LYS A 19 -35.84 2.75 19.04
CA LYS A 19 -35.03 3.31 20.14
C LYS A 19 -33.69 3.75 19.60
N PRO A 20 -33.09 4.87 20.06
CA PRO A 20 -31.78 5.33 19.62
C PRO A 20 -30.70 4.33 20.08
N THR A 21 -30.07 3.69 19.14
CA THR A 21 -28.89 2.83 19.37
C THR A 21 -27.76 3.74 19.78
N ARG A 22 -27.24 3.50 20.97
CA ARG A 22 -26.07 4.17 21.56
C ARG A 22 -24.89 3.97 20.62
N GLN A 23 -24.47 5.03 19.93
CA GLN A 23 -23.26 5.03 19.13
C GLN A 23 -22.06 4.80 20.04
N HIS A 24 -21.42 3.65 19.87
CA HIS A 24 -20.12 3.35 20.44
C HIS A 24 -19.13 4.24 19.68
N GLN A 25 -18.65 5.31 20.30
CA GLN A 25 -17.53 6.10 19.81
C GLN A 25 -16.31 5.18 19.78
N GLN A 26 -15.91 4.81 18.58
CA GLN A 26 -14.60 4.17 18.36
C GLN A 26 -13.52 5.24 18.59
N PRO A 27 -12.43 4.90 19.29
CA PRO A 27 -11.30 5.79 19.41
C PRO A 27 -10.70 6.02 18.03
N ASN A 28 -10.63 7.28 17.67
CA ASN A 28 -10.11 7.77 16.41
C ASN A 28 -8.57 7.62 16.42
N TYR A 29 -8.05 6.47 16.02
CA TYR A 29 -6.65 6.31 15.71
C TYR A 29 -6.41 6.87 14.30
N GLY A 30 -6.13 8.17 14.27
CA GLY A 30 -5.66 8.80 13.04
C GLY A 30 -4.38 8.11 12.55
N PRO A 31 -4.22 7.93 11.23
CA PRO A 31 -2.98 7.42 10.68
C PRO A 31 -1.86 8.40 11.02
N CYS A 32 -0.88 7.95 11.82
CA CYS A 32 0.32 8.71 12.09
C CYS A 32 1.22 8.65 10.85
N VAL A 33 0.89 9.44 9.85
CA VAL A 33 1.79 9.72 8.72
C VAL A 33 2.77 10.79 9.21
N LYS A 34 3.93 10.36 9.69
CA LYS A 34 5.07 11.26 9.81
C LYS A 34 5.57 11.54 8.40
N ALA A 35 5.14 12.67 7.86
CA ALA A 35 5.83 13.28 6.74
C ALA A 35 7.24 13.65 7.22
N LEU A 36 8.24 12.93 6.77
CA LEU A 36 9.65 13.33 6.87
C LEU A 36 9.84 14.43 5.83
N SER A 37 9.73 15.69 6.27
CA SER A 37 10.25 16.81 5.52
C SER A 37 11.77 16.67 5.45
N LEU A 38 12.27 16.36 4.27
CA LEU A 38 13.69 16.49 3.96
C LEU A 38 13.97 17.99 3.84
N ASP A 39 14.41 18.61 4.94
CA ASP A 39 15.04 19.90 4.92
C ASP A 39 16.40 19.78 4.21
N PHE A 40 16.39 20.06 2.92
CA PHE A 40 17.59 20.19 2.10
C PHE A 40 18.05 21.66 2.11
N SER A 41 18.27 22.23 3.28
CA SER A 41 18.99 23.49 3.41
C SER A 41 20.38 23.25 3.97
N GLY A 42 21.16 22.48 3.25
CA GLY A 42 22.60 22.38 3.41
C GLY A 42 23.28 23.46 2.55
N SER A 43 23.60 24.55 3.17
CA SER A 43 24.50 25.58 2.62
C SER A 43 25.82 24.95 2.17
N PHE A 44 25.93 24.73 0.87
CA PHE A 44 27.18 24.33 0.23
C PHE A 44 27.66 25.51 -0.56
N PHE A 45 28.43 26.38 0.04
CA PHE A 45 29.46 27.21 -0.60
C PHE A 45 29.94 28.28 0.36
N GLU A 46 31.03 28.02 1.09
CA GLU A 46 31.94 29.10 1.52
C GLU A 46 33.36 28.60 1.26
N GLY A 47 33.92 29.08 0.16
CA GLY A 47 35.29 28.86 -0.18
C GLY A 47 36.19 29.83 0.65
N GLY A 48 37.00 29.25 1.51
CA GLY A 48 38.10 29.95 2.20
C GLY A 48 39.43 29.36 1.74
N PHE A 49 40.12 30.12 0.88
CA PHE A 49 41.48 29.89 0.44
C PHE A 49 42.43 30.39 1.53
N GLY A 50 43.33 29.54 2.07
CA GLY A 50 44.47 30.05 2.84
C GLY A 50 45.06 29.07 3.84
N GLY A 51 46.19 28.46 3.49
CA GLY A 51 47.39 28.46 4.30
C GLY A 51 47.69 27.35 5.30
N LEU A 52 48.71 26.55 4.96
CA LEU A 52 49.80 26.02 5.80
C LEU A 52 49.52 24.87 6.80
N ASP A 53 50.12 23.73 6.42
CA ASP A 53 50.83 22.71 7.24
C ASP A 53 50.41 22.51 8.71
N GLU A 54 49.63 21.45 8.93
CA GLU A 54 49.78 20.57 10.11
C GLU A 54 49.05 19.24 9.83
N ASP A 55 49.71 18.13 10.18
CA ASP A 55 49.26 16.77 9.99
C ASP A 55 47.86 16.51 10.60
N PRO A 56 46.91 15.87 9.85
CA PRO A 56 45.61 15.56 10.42
C PRO A 56 45.72 14.34 11.32
N PRO A 57 45.17 14.39 12.54
CA PRO A 57 44.92 13.18 13.33
C PRO A 57 43.91 12.34 12.55
N SER A 58 44.29 11.12 12.31
CA SER A 58 43.48 10.07 11.65
C SER A 58 42.22 9.74 12.49
N THR A 59 41.19 10.52 12.34
CA THR A 59 39.85 10.12 12.75
C THR A 59 39.21 9.31 11.62
N PRO A 60 38.82 8.06 11.84
CA PRO A 60 38.09 7.31 10.82
C PRO A 60 36.78 8.04 10.54
N PRO A 61 36.33 8.10 9.26
CA PRO A 61 35.04 8.71 8.93
C PRO A 61 33.96 7.99 9.73
N SER A 62 33.24 8.77 10.54
CA SER A 62 32.03 8.30 11.24
C SER A 62 31.14 7.66 10.21
N GLY A 63 31.16 6.33 10.17
CA GLY A 63 30.24 5.57 9.36
C GLY A 63 28.84 6.06 9.70
N LEU A 64 28.07 6.41 8.68
CA LEU A 64 26.64 6.63 8.79
C LEU A 64 26.10 5.41 9.50
N ALA A 65 25.83 5.54 10.80
CA ALA A 65 25.13 4.53 11.57
C ALA A 65 23.75 4.41 10.89
N VAL A 66 23.59 3.40 10.08
CA VAL A 66 22.27 2.98 9.62
C VAL A 66 21.57 2.55 10.90
N GLU A 67 20.70 3.41 11.41
CA GLU A 67 19.83 3.05 12.52
C GLU A 67 19.00 1.85 12.06
N ASP A 68 19.39 0.67 12.50
CA ASP A 68 18.62 -0.55 12.32
C ASP A 68 17.29 -0.38 13.06
N LYS A 69 16.29 0.15 12.35
CA LYS A 69 14.93 0.25 12.85
C LYS A 69 14.46 -1.17 13.19
N PRO A 70 14.14 -1.44 14.47
CA PRO A 70 13.75 -2.78 14.88
C PRO A 70 12.55 -3.23 14.04
N GLU A 71 12.66 -4.38 13.39
CA GLU A 71 11.55 -4.95 12.63
C GLU A 71 10.33 -5.15 13.55
N PRO A 72 9.13 -4.69 13.13
CA PRO A 72 7.92 -4.89 13.91
C PRO A 72 7.69 -6.38 14.12
N GLN A 73 7.42 -6.75 15.36
CA GLN A 73 7.11 -8.14 15.68
C GLN A 73 5.76 -8.53 15.09
N CYS A 74 5.70 -9.73 14.51
CA CYS A 74 4.48 -10.25 13.92
C CYS A 74 3.38 -10.41 14.99
N PRO A 75 2.22 -9.72 14.85
CA PRO A 75 1.11 -9.88 15.77
C PRO A 75 0.57 -11.32 15.77
N PRO A 76 0.02 -11.80 16.90
CA PRO A 76 -0.53 -13.15 16.98
C PRO A 76 -1.68 -13.32 15.98
N GLY A 77 -1.67 -14.43 15.23
CA GLY A 77 -2.68 -14.73 14.22
C GLY A 77 -2.47 -14.11 12.84
N LEU A 78 -1.57 -13.15 12.69
CA LEU A 78 -1.20 -12.57 11.40
C LEU A 78 0.09 -13.22 10.87
N ARG A 79 0.36 -13.00 9.59
CA ARG A 79 1.56 -13.49 8.92
C ARG A 79 2.13 -12.37 8.06
N LYS A 80 3.46 -12.32 7.94
CA LYS A 80 4.15 -11.34 7.09
C LYS A 80 4.03 -11.75 5.62
N TYR A 81 3.61 -10.80 4.80
CA TYR A 81 3.51 -10.94 3.35
C TYR A 81 4.21 -9.77 2.67
N GLU A 82 4.69 -10.03 1.49
CA GLU A 82 5.17 -9.04 0.55
C GLU A 82 4.40 -9.19 -0.76
N THR A 83 3.85 -8.08 -1.26
CA THR A 83 3.21 -8.03 -2.57
C THR A 83 3.99 -7.09 -3.46
N MET A 84 4.48 -7.62 -4.57
CA MET A 84 5.10 -6.84 -5.61
C MET A 84 4.06 -6.53 -6.67
N ALA A 85 3.85 -5.25 -6.96
CA ALA A 85 3.02 -4.78 -8.05
C ALA A 85 3.90 -4.06 -9.09
N VAL A 86 3.70 -4.40 -10.35
CA VAL A 86 4.35 -3.75 -11.48
C VAL A 86 3.31 -2.90 -12.18
N LEU A 87 3.51 -1.58 -12.17
CA LEU A 87 2.62 -0.61 -12.79
C LEU A 87 3.12 -0.24 -14.18
N ARG A 88 2.23 0.29 -15.02
CA ARG A 88 2.59 0.82 -16.33
C ARG A 88 3.54 2.02 -16.18
N PRO A 89 4.54 2.18 -17.06
CA PRO A 89 5.55 3.23 -16.95
C PRO A 89 5.00 4.64 -17.27
N ASP A 90 3.89 4.71 -17.99
CA ASP A 90 3.29 5.97 -18.49
C ASP A 90 2.52 6.76 -17.39
N MET A 91 2.45 6.22 -16.17
CA MET A 91 1.72 6.85 -15.07
C MET A 91 2.44 8.09 -14.55
N THR A 92 1.68 9.14 -14.31
CA THR A 92 2.14 10.33 -13.59
C THR A 92 2.40 10.01 -12.11
N GLU A 93 3.14 10.87 -11.43
CA GLU A 93 3.45 10.67 -10.01
C GLU A 93 2.20 10.75 -9.13
N ASP A 94 1.28 11.68 -9.45
CA ASP A 94 0.01 11.84 -8.74
C ASP A 94 -0.89 10.60 -8.89
N GLU A 95 -0.96 10.01 -10.09
CA GLU A 95 -1.69 8.76 -10.33
C GLU A 95 -1.10 7.60 -9.53
N ARG A 96 0.24 7.52 -9.44
CA ARG A 96 0.94 6.51 -8.62
C ARG A 96 0.63 6.65 -7.15
N LEU A 97 0.65 7.88 -6.62
CA LEU A 97 0.30 8.16 -5.23
C LEU A 97 -1.15 7.79 -4.93
N THR A 98 -2.07 8.18 -5.79
CA THR A 98 -3.51 7.86 -5.65
C THR A 98 -3.73 6.34 -5.64
N LEU A 99 -3.04 5.62 -6.54
CA LEU A 99 -3.12 4.17 -6.61
C LEU A 99 -2.52 3.51 -5.36
N THR A 100 -1.38 4.02 -4.89
CA THR A 100 -0.74 3.52 -3.66
C THR A 100 -1.66 3.68 -2.46
N GLN A 101 -2.25 4.86 -2.27
CA GLN A 101 -3.21 5.12 -1.19
C GLN A 101 -4.42 4.19 -1.27
N LYS A 102 -4.97 4.00 -2.46
CA LYS A 102 -6.09 3.07 -2.68
C LYS A 102 -5.77 1.65 -2.21
N TYR A 103 -4.55 1.17 -2.48
CA TYR A 103 -4.15 -0.18 -2.05
C TYR A 103 -3.79 -0.26 -0.57
N GLU A 104 -3.23 0.79 0.01
CA GLU A 104 -3.03 0.90 1.46
C GLU A 104 -4.37 0.85 2.20
N GLU A 105 -5.35 1.63 1.76
CA GLU A 105 -6.70 1.62 2.33
C GLU A 105 -7.37 0.24 2.21
N LEU A 106 -7.22 -0.41 1.07
CA LEU A 106 -7.74 -1.76 0.85
C LEU A 106 -7.08 -2.78 1.80
N LEU A 107 -5.77 -2.68 1.99
CA LEU A 107 -5.04 -3.54 2.93
C LEU A 107 -5.50 -3.31 4.37
N VAL A 108 -5.62 -2.05 4.79
CA VAL A 108 -6.08 -1.69 6.14
C VAL A 108 -7.52 -2.15 6.36
N ALA A 109 -8.41 -1.96 5.38
CA ALA A 109 -9.79 -2.46 5.43
C ALA A 109 -9.84 -4.00 5.51
N GLY A 110 -8.88 -4.70 4.89
CA GLY A 110 -8.69 -6.16 5.00
C GLY A 110 -8.08 -6.62 6.32
N GLY A 111 -7.84 -5.70 7.27
CA GLY A 111 -7.26 -6.00 8.58
C GLY A 111 -5.73 -6.18 8.54
N ALA A 112 -5.05 -5.60 7.57
CA ALA A 112 -3.60 -5.57 7.55
C ALA A 112 -3.04 -4.58 8.59
N MET A 113 -1.90 -4.91 9.15
CA MET A 113 -1.17 -4.09 10.11
C MET A 113 0.25 -3.84 9.60
N TYR A 114 0.82 -2.69 9.98
CA TYR A 114 2.20 -2.30 9.62
C TYR A 114 2.43 -2.36 8.10
N VAL A 115 1.58 -1.64 7.37
CA VAL A 115 1.73 -1.52 5.91
C VAL A 115 2.87 -0.56 5.60
N GLU A 116 3.88 -1.06 4.89
CA GLU A 116 5.00 -0.27 4.39
C GLU A 116 5.03 -0.40 2.87
N VAL A 117 5.23 0.71 2.18
CA VAL A 117 5.29 0.75 0.72
C VAL A 117 6.64 1.30 0.28
N PHE A 118 7.29 0.56 -0.61
CA PHE A 118 8.57 0.93 -1.20
C PHE A 118 8.40 1.11 -2.71
N ASN A 119 8.67 2.31 -3.19
CA ASN A 119 8.76 2.59 -4.61
C ASN A 119 10.19 2.35 -5.10
N ARG A 120 10.37 1.38 -5.99
CA ARG A 120 11.68 1.05 -6.57
C ARG A 120 11.95 1.75 -7.90
N GLY A 121 11.00 2.56 -8.36
CA GLY A 121 11.11 3.29 -9.62
C GLY A 121 10.85 2.42 -10.86
N VAL A 122 11.21 2.97 -12.01
CA VAL A 122 11.06 2.30 -13.30
C VAL A 122 12.22 1.32 -13.51
N ILE A 123 11.88 0.06 -13.72
CA ILE A 123 12.85 -1.02 -13.95
C ILE A 123 12.45 -1.77 -15.22
N PRO A 124 13.41 -2.09 -16.12
CA PRO A 124 13.12 -2.89 -17.30
C PRO A 124 12.67 -4.30 -16.92
N LEU A 125 11.67 -4.79 -17.64
CA LEU A 125 11.15 -6.14 -17.46
C LEU A 125 12.10 -7.16 -18.09
N ALA A 126 12.21 -8.35 -17.51
CA ALA A 126 13.01 -9.42 -18.07
C ALA A 126 12.50 -9.93 -19.44
N TYR A 127 11.22 -9.74 -19.71
CA TYR A 127 10.56 -10.05 -20.96
C TYR A 127 9.35 -9.14 -21.16
N SER A 128 8.94 -8.95 -22.42
CA SER A 128 7.76 -8.14 -22.74
C SER A 128 6.48 -8.79 -22.20
N ILE A 129 5.67 -8.00 -21.49
CA ILE A 129 4.38 -8.46 -20.95
C ILE A 129 3.25 -7.80 -21.75
N LYS A 130 2.35 -8.62 -22.25
CA LYS A 130 1.12 -8.16 -22.94
C LYS A 130 -0.02 -8.13 -21.92
N LYS A 131 -0.66 -6.98 -21.75
CA LYS A 131 -1.86 -6.84 -20.92
C LYS A 131 -3.01 -6.29 -21.77
N LYS A 132 -4.19 -6.89 -21.61
CA LYS A 132 -5.43 -6.42 -22.24
C LYS A 132 -6.15 -5.51 -21.23
N ASN A 133 -6.48 -4.29 -21.67
CA ASN A 133 -7.25 -3.32 -20.88
C ASN A 133 -8.73 -3.66 -20.91
N LYS A 134 -9.51 -3.05 -20.02
CA LYS A 134 -10.99 -3.18 -20.01
C LYS A 134 -11.63 -2.72 -21.31
N ALA A 135 -11.01 -1.78 -22.03
CA ALA A 135 -11.43 -1.34 -23.36
C ALA A 135 -11.20 -2.37 -24.47
N GLY A 136 -10.50 -3.48 -24.17
CA GLY A 136 -10.22 -4.55 -25.13
C GLY A 136 -8.90 -4.38 -25.91
N GLU A 137 -8.18 -3.28 -25.70
CA GLU A 137 -6.88 -3.03 -26.30
C GLU A 137 -5.79 -3.84 -25.62
N THR A 138 -4.83 -4.31 -26.43
CA THR A 138 -3.69 -5.07 -25.90
C THR A 138 -2.43 -4.23 -26.00
N ASN A 139 -1.89 -3.85 -24.85
CA ASN A 139 -0.65 -3.11 -24.73
C ASN A 139 0.50 -4.05 -24.38
N THR A 140 1.68 -3.76 -24.93
CA THR A 140 2.91 -4.52 -24.66
C THR A 140 3.87 -3.61 -23.90
N TYR A 141 4.29 -4.05 -22.73
CA TYR A 141 5.19 -3.31 -21.84
C TYR A 141 6.56 -3.98 -21.80
N LEU A 142 7.62 -3.17 -21.88
CA LEU A 142 9.03 -3.57 -21.74
C LEU A 142 9.61 -3.09 -20.40
N ASP A 143 9.04 -2.03 -19.85
CA ASP A 143 9.43 -1.41 -18.59
C ASP A 143 8.21 -1.36 -17.66
N GLY A 144 8.46 -1.18 -16.37
CA GLY A 144 7.40 -1.04 -15.38
C GLY A 144 7.89 -0.37 -14.11
N ILE A 145 6.97 0.27 -13.40
CA ILE A 145 7.22 0.86 -12.09
C ILE A 145 6.96 -0.23 -11.03
N TYR A 146 7.98 -0.50 -10.21
CA TYR A 146 7.89 -1.54 -9.19
C TYR A 146 7.51 -0.94 -7.84
N LEU A 147 6.36 -1.36 -7.30
CA LEU A 147 5.94 -1.09 -5.94
C LEU A 147 6.01 -2.38 -5.12
N LEU A 148 6.60 -2.28 -3.93
CA LEU A 148 6.67 -3.36 -2.97
C LEU A 148 5.88 -2.98 -1.72
N PHE A 149 4.86 -3.75 -1.41
CA PHE A 149 4.05 -3.62 -0.20
C PHE A 149 4.48 -4.69 0.81
N THR A 150 4.88 -4.28 2.00
CA THR A 150 5.17 -5.21 3.10
C THR A 150 4.14 -5.00 4.21
N TYR A 151 3.50 -6.08 4.67
CA TYR A 151 2.40 -5.98 5.64
C TYR A 151 2.19 -7.29 6.38
N PHE A 152 1.45 -7.21 7.50
CA PHE A 152 1.01 -8.37 8.26
C PHE A 152 -0.50 -8.52 8.10
N THR A 153 -0.97 -9.66 7.60
CA THR A 153 -2.41 -9.91 7.41
C THR A 153 -2.77 -11.39 7.56
N LYS A 154 -4.07 -11.65 7.55
CA LYS A 154 -4.60 -13.00 7.45
C LYS A 154 -4.52 -13.50 5.99
N PRO A 155 -4.34 -14.81 5.77
CA PRO A 155 -4.24 -15.37 4.42
C PRO A 155 -5.49 -15.12 3.56
N GLU A 156 -6.65 -14.99 4.18
CA GLU A 156 -7.93 -14.78 3.49
C GLU A 156 -8.02 -13.41 2.81
N SER A 157 -7.41 -12.37 3.42
CA SER A 157 -7.45 -10.99 2.89
C SER A 157 -6.61 -10.81 1.62
N ILE A 158 -5.63 -11.69 1.38
CA ILE A 158 -4.72 -11.59 0.24
C ILE A 158 -5.46 -11.83 -1.08
N SER A 159 -6.40 -12.77 -1.10
CA SER A 159 -7.16 -13.10 -2.31
C SER A 159 -7.99 -11.92 -2.82
N ALA A 160 -8.55 -11.11 -1.90
CA ALA A 160 -9.28 -9.90 -2.25
C ALA A 160 -8.35 -8.83 -2.85
N LEU A 161 -7.17 -8.63 -2.26
CA LEU A 161 -6.15 -7.72 -2.77
C LEU A 161 -5.67 -8.15 -4.17
N GLU A 162 -5.33 -9.42 -4.35
CA GLU A 162 -4.87 -9.95 -5.63
C GLU A 162 -5.94 -9.80 -6.73
N ALA A 163 -7.20 -10.07 -6.41
CA ALA A 163 -8.30 -9.88 -7.34
C ALA A 163 -8.43 -8.43 -7.78
N THR A 164 -8.31 -7.48 -6.85
CA THR A 164 -8.35 -6.04 -7.16
C THR A 164 -7.17 -5.63 -8.03
N LEU A 165 -5.94 -6.04 -7.67
CA LEU A 165 -4.73 -5.76 -8.44
C LEU A 165 -4.78 -6.33 -9.87
N GLN A 166 -5.36 -7.50 -10.06
CA GLN A 166 -5.51 -8.10 -11.39
C GLN A 166 -6.56 -7.39 -12.25
N THR A 167 -7.59 -6.84 -11.61
CA THR A 167 -8.69 -6.14 -12.30
C THR A 167 -8.29 -4.73 -12.73
N ASP A 168 -7.31 -4.11 -12.08
CA ASP A 168 -6.85 -2.76 -12.40
C ASP A 168 -6.01 -2.76 -13.68
N ASP A 169 -6.35 -1.81 -14.58
CA ASP A 169 -5.67 -1.67 -15.88
C ASP A 169 -4.27 -1.08 -15.72
N ASP A 170 -4.03 -0.33 -14.65
CA ASP A 170 -2.76 0.32 -14.34
C ASP A 170 -1.70 -0.66 -13.83
N VAL A 171 -2.11 -1.83 -13.35
CA VAL A 171 -1.21 -2.88 -12.86
C VAL A 171 -0.94 -3.89 -13.96
N ILE A 172 0.30 -3.95 -14.43
CA ILE A 172 0.74 -4.93 -15.45
C ILE A 172 0.75 -6.34 -14.85
N ARG A 173 1.33 -6.47 -13.66
CA ARG A 173 1.46 -7.75 -12.94
C ARG A 173 1.53 -7.53 -11.45
N SER A 174 0.96 -8.45 -10.69
CA SER A 174 1.09 -8.50 -9.23
C SER A 174 1.44 -9.91 -8.78
N THR A 175 2.20 -10.01 -7.68
CA THR A 175 2.55 -11.29 -7.08
C THR A 175 2.73 -11.10 -5.58
N SER A 176 2.09 -11.94 -4.77
CA SER A 176 2.18 -11.92 -3.30
C SER A 176 2.98 -13.11 -2.80
N PHE A 177 3.87 -12.85 -1.84
CA PHE A 177 4.74 -13.86 -1.23
C PHE A 177 4.55 -13.87 0.28
N LYS A 178 4.50 -15.06 0.86
CA LYS A 178 4.58 -15.24 2.30
C LYS A 178 6.02 -15.29 2.76
N ILE A 179 6.40 -14.38 3.66
CA ILE A 179 7.74 -14.38 4.23
C ILE A 179 7.79 -15.38 5.40
N ARG A 180 8.75 -16.29 5.33
CA ARG A 180 9.03 -17.24 6.41
C ARG A 180 10.32 -16.83 7.11
N LYS A 181 10.29 -16.65 8.45
CA LYS A 181 11.53 -16.51 9.22
C LYS A 181 12.33 -17.81 9.09
N ARG A 182 13.59 -17.70 8.64
CA ARG A 182 14.51 -18.85 8.69
C ARG A 182 14.80 -19.15 10.16
N LYS A 183 14.60 -20.39 10.56
CA LYS A 183 15.13 -20.89 11.84
C LYS A 183 16.57 -21.34 11.55
N TYR A 184 17.52 -20.63 12.14
CA TYR A 184 18.90 -21.03 12.19
C TYR A 184 19.10 -21.92 13.41
#